data_d28ab1abc9a7810984d1c405721f23e6
#
_entry.id   d28ab1abc9a7810984d1c405721f23e6
#
_cell.length_a   1.000
_cell.length_b   1.000
_cell.length_c   1.000
_cell.angle_alpha   90.00
_cell.angle_beta   90.00
_cell.angle_gamma   90.00
#
_symmetry.space_group_name_H-M   'P 1'
#
loop_
_entity.id
_entity.type
_entity.pdbx_description
1 polymer ?
#
loop_
_entity_poly.entity_id
_entity_poly.type
_entity_poly.pdbx_seq_one_letter_code
_entity_poly.pdbx_strand_id
1 'polypeptide(L)'
;MSRVTQNPDGSFQWNCSIDRDFHRRSGWQGLWGILGLCVFVFIIFFIVSRGTIAQDDLWMPLLVIGMILLIALPLLFLWNSAPDPQEQYVMTEDYVKSGYGKSSIYSEFKKTQELVIAPKYIEVIGPHSSNRIYVPVEDMDFVRNFIVKRIPDEVKIRYNKGS
;
A
#
# COMPACT_ATOMS: atom_id res chain seq x y z
N MET A 1 14.30 -2.99 -11.00
CA MET A 1 14.65 -3.13 -9.57
C MET A 1 16.09 -2.70 -9.41
N SER A 2 16.38 -1.75 -8.55
CA SER A 2 17.76 -1.38 -8.25
C SER A 2 18.28 -2.31 -7.18
N ARG A 3 19.49 -2.84 -7.38
CA ARG A 3 20.21 -3.60 -6.36
C ARG A 3 20.51 -2.72 -5.15
N VAL A 4 20.68 -3.36 -4.01
CA VAL A 4 21.18 -2.68 -2.81
C VAL A 4 22.58 -2.16 -3.08
N THR A 5 22.78 -0.85 -2.97
CA THR A 5 24.07 -0.17 -3.17
C THR A 5 24.57 0.36 -1.85
N GLN A 6 25.87 0.21 -1.61
CA GLN A 6 26.52 0.80 -0.44
C GLN A 6 27.00 2.21 -0.78
N ASN A 7 26.63 3.16 0.05
CA ASN A 7 27.10 4.55 -0.03
C ASN A 7 28.48 4.71 0.64
N PRO A 8 29.23 5.79 0.34
CA PRO A 8 30.52 6.07 0.96
C PRO A 8 30.49 6.24 2.49
N ASP A 9 29.31 6.59 3.04
CA ASP A 9 29.05 6.73 4.49
C ASP A 9 28.77 5.40 5.20
N GLY A 10 28.84 4.27 4.47
CA GLY A 10 28.55 2.94 4.99
C GLY A 10 27.07 2.56 5.01
N SER A 11 26.15 3.48 4.65
CA SER A 11 24.73 3.17 4.52
C SER A 11 24.44 2.38 3.26
N PHE A 12 23.31 1.63 3.27
CA PHE A 12 22.81 0.89 2.12
C PHE A 12 21.55 1.56 1.59
N GLN A 13 21.46 1.69 0.28
CA GLN A 13 20.32 2.33 -0.38
C GLN A 13 19.81 1.48 -1.55
N TRP A 14 18.50 1.43 -1.71
CA TRP A 14 17.85 0.81 -2.88
C TRP A 14 16.46 1.40 -3.13
N ASN A 15 15.96 1.18 -4.33
CA ASN A 15 14.59 1.51 -4.69
C ASN A 15 13.86 0.21 -5.01
N CYS A 16 12.69 0.00 -4.44
CA CYS A 16 11.85 -1.14 -4.71
C CYS A 16 10.41 -0.69 -4.98
N SER A 17 9.75 -1.33 -5.93
CA SER A 17 8.33 -1.10 -6.17
C SER A 17 7.52 -1.76 -5.07
N ILE A 18 6.55 -1.02 -4.54
CA ILE A 18 5.55 -1.56 -3.61
C ILE A 18 4.70 -2.59 -4.38
N ASP A 19 4.35 -3.68 -3.71
CA ASP A 19 3.66 -4.81 -4.34
C ASP A 19 2.37 -4.37 -5.06
N ARG A 20 2.29 -4.69 -6.34
CA ARG A 20 1.17 -4.38 -7.24
C ARG A 20 -0.17 -4.92 -6.73
N ASP A 21 -0.14 -6.02 -6.00
CA ASP A 21 -1.36 -6.64 -5.46
C ASP A 21 -2.05 -5.75 -4.41
N PHE A 22 -1.32 -4.94 -3.67
CA PHE A 22 -1.90 -3.96 -2.74
C PHE A 22 -2.66 -2.86 -3.49
N HIS A 23 -2.08 -2.30 -4.55
CA HIS A 23 -2.73 -1.29 -5.39
C HIS A 23 -3.94 -1.84 -6.12
N ARG A 24 -3.86 -3.06 -6.63
CA ARG A 24 -4.96 -3.73 -7.31
C ARG A 24 -6.15 -3.99 -6.38
N ARG A 25 -5.90 -4.42 -5.15
CA ARG A 25 -6.95 -4.58 -4.11
C ARG A 25 -7.60 -3.25 -3.76
N SER A 26 -6.83 -2.18 -3.63
CA SER A 26 -7.34 -0.83 -3.39
C SER A 26 -8.21 -0.33 -4.54
N GLY A 27 -7.82 -0.59 -5.80
CA GLY A 27 -8.63 -0.27 -6.98
C GLY A 27 -9.97 -1.00 -7.01
N TRP A 28 -10.01 -2.28 -6.67
CA TRP A 28 -11.24 -3.05 -6.54
C TRP A 28 -12.15 -2.54 -5.41
N GLN A 29 -11.57 -2.18 -4.27
CA GLN A 29 -12.32 -1.56 -3.16
C GLN A 29 -12.93 -0.23 -3.58
N GLY A 30 -12.21 0.58 -4.37
CA GLY A 30 -12.72 1.82 -4.96
C GLY A 30 -13.92 1.57 -5.89
N LEU A 31 -13.86 0.54 -6.72
CA LEU A 31 -14.96 0.15 -7.63
C LEU A 31 -16.22 -0.25 -6.85
N TRP A 32 -16.08 -1.04 -5.79
CA TRP A 32 -17.19 -1.40 -4.92
C TRP A 32 -17.77 -0.17 -4.21
N GLY A 33 -16.93 0.79 -3.79
CA GLY A 33 -17.38 2.05 -3.22
C GLY A 33 -18.22 2.87 -4.20
N ILE A 34 -17.82 2.95 -5.48
CA ILE A 34 -18.56 3.66 -6.53
C ILE A 34 -19.89 2.97 -6.81
N LEU A 35 -19.91 1.63 -6.93
CA LEU A 35 -21.14 0.87 -7.10
C LEU A 35 -22.11 1.07 -5.94
N GLY A 36 -21.60 1.05 -4.70
CA GLY A 36 -22.39 1.34 -3.50
C GLY A 36 -22.99 2.73 -3.52
N LEU A 37 -22.24 3.73 -3.96
CA LEU A 37 -22.73 5.10 -4.12
C LEU A 37 -23.84 5.20 -5.16
N CYS A 38 -23.70 4.52 -6.30
CA CYS A 38 -24.74 4.48 -7.34
C CYS A 38 -26.05 3.87 -6.82
N VAL A 39 -25.94 2.74 -6.10
CA VAL A 39 -27.10 2.09 -5.46
C VAL A 39 -27.74 3.00 -4.42
N PHE A 40 -26.94 3.68 -3.60
CA PHE A 40 -27.41 4.61 -2.58
C PHE A 40 -28.17 5.81 -3.19
N VAL A 41 -27.66 6.40 -4.27
CA VAL A 41 -28.34 7.45 -5.02
C VAL A 41 -29.69 6.97 -5.54
N PHE A 42 -29.73 5.75 -6.09
CA PHE A 42 -30.97 5.15 -6.59
C PHE A 42 -31.99 4.95 -5.47
N ILE A 43 -31.57 4.44 -4.31
CA ILE A 43 -32.45 4.24 -3.14
C ILE A 43 -33.02 5.58 -2.64
N ILE A 44 -32.18 6.62 -2.51
CA ILE A 44 -32.65 7.94 -2.09
C ILE A 44 -33.70 8.47 -3.06
N PHE A 45 -33.43 8.36 -4.36
CA PHE A 45 -34.38 8.80 -5.38
C PHE A 45 -35.71 8.04 -5.26
N PHE A 46 -35.68 6.74 -5.06
CA PHE A 46 -36.87 5.90 -4.87
C PHE A 46 -37.67 6.32 -3.63
N ILE A 47 -37.02 6.61 -2.53
CA ILE A 47 -37.67 7.07 -1.28
C ILE A 47 -38.29 8.46 -1.47
N VAL A 48 -37.58 9.39 -2.10
CA VAL A 48 -38.04 10.75 -2.34
C VAL A 48 -39.23 10.77 -3.28
N SER A 49 -39.25 9.88 -4.29
CA SER A 49 -40.38 9.68 -5.21
C SER A 49 -41.55 8.95 -4.56
N ARG A 50 -41.51 8.67 -3.26
CA ARG A 50 -42.55 7.94 -2.52
C ARG A 50 -42.96 6.61 -3.13
N GLY A 51 -42.01 5.92 -3.82
CA GLY A 51 -42.22 4.64 -4.47
C GLY A 51 -43.06 4.72 -5.78
N THR A 52 -43.50 5.91 -6.19
CA THR A 52 -44.19 6.10 -7.47
C THR A 52 -43.23 6.75 -8.45
N ILE A 53 -42.49 5.95 -9.19
CA ILE A 53 -41.61 6.44 -10.26
C ILE A 53 -42.41 6.41 -11.55
N ALA A 54 -42.82 7.56 -12.06
CA ALA A 54 -43.30 7.64 -13.42
C ALA A 54 -42.16 7.33 -14.37
N GLN A 55 -42.46 6.66 -15.47
CA GLN A 55 -41.42 6.23 -16.44
C GLN A 55 -40.60 7.44 -16.96
N ASP A 56 -41.19 8.63 -16.98
CA ASP A 56 -40.59 9.87 -17.41
C ASP A 56 -39.58 10.46 -16.38
N ASP A 57 -39.63 10.01 -15.12
CA ASP A 57 -38.74 10.51 -14.06
C ASP A 57 -37.45 9.66 -13.88
N LEU A 58 -37.40 8.48 -14.50
CA LEU A 58 -36.23 7.58 -14.41
C LEU A 58 -34.99 8.13 -15.05
N TRP A 59 -35.10 9.08 -15.96
CA TRP A 59 -33.92 9.69 -16.63
C TRP A 59 -33.05 10.47 -15.68
N MET A 60 -33.59 11.09 -14.64
CA MET A 60 -32.85 11.90 -13.65
C MET A 60 -31.80 11.07 -12.89
N PRO A 61 -32.18 9.97 -12.17
CA PRO A 61 -31.18 9.15 -11.48
C PRO A 61 -30.21 8.49 -12.43
N LEU A 62 -30.65 8.09 -13.64
CA LEU A 62 -29.77 7.53 -14.66
C LEU A 62 -28.73 8.55 -15.14
N LEU A 63 -29.10 9.82 -15.29
CA LEU A 63 -28.20 10.89 -15.65
C LEU A 63 -27.14 11.12 -14.56
N VAL A 64 -27.56 11.16 -13.28
CA VAL A 64 -26.63 11.33 -12.16
C VAL A 64 -25.67 10.15 -12.06
N ILE A 65 -26.15 8.92 -12.17
CA ILE A 65 -25.32 7.71 -12.19
C ILE A 65 -24.36 7.73 -13.38
N GLY A 66 -24.85 8.12 -14.56
CA GLY A 66 -24.02 8.26 -15.76
C GLY A 66 -22.87 9.26 -15.57
N MET A 67 -23.15 10.41 -14.95
CA MET A 67 -22.11 11.41 -14.62
C MET A 67 -21.09 10.87 -13.62
N ILE A 68 -21.53 10.15 -12.57
CA ILE A 68 -20.65 9.52 -11.60
C ILE A 68 -19.72 8.53 -12.30
N LEU A 69 -20.26 7.67 -13.14
CA LEU A 69 -19.49 6.66 -13.87
C LEU A 69 -18.52 7.29 -14.88
N LEU A 70 -18.95 8.35 -15.57
CA LEU A 70 -18.15 9.07 -16.55
C LEU A 70 -16.88 9.69 -15.94
N ILE A 71 -16.96 10.12 -14.69
CA ILE A 71 -15.81 10.66 -13.96
C ILE A 71 -15.00 9.54 -13.29
N ALA A 72 -15.68 8.61 -12.65
CA ALA A 72 -15.04 7.61 -11.81
C ALA A 72 -14.29 6.52 -12.61
N LEU A 73 -14.83 6.09 -13.76
CA LEU A 73 -14.18 5.05 -14.58
C LEU A 73 -12.84 5.51 -15.16
N PRO A 74 -12.69 6.71 -15.76
CA PRO A 74 -11.38 7.20 -16.19
C PRO A 74 -10.39 7.33 -15.03
N LEU A 75 -10.81 7.82 -13.87
CA LEU A 75 -9.93 7.93 -12.70
C LEU A 75 -9.46 6.56 -12.22
N LEU A 76 -10.34 5.56 -12.18
CA LEU A 76 -9.97 4.18 -11.87
C LEU A 76 -9.00 3.60 -12.92
N PHE A 77 -9.25 3.87 -14.20
CA PHE A 77 -8.36 3.43 -15.26
C PHE A 77 -6.97 4.06 -15.13
N LEU A 78 -6.90 5.37 -14.90
CA LEU A 78 -5.63 6.08 -14.65
C LEU A 78 -4.91 5.54 -13.42
N TRP A 79 -5.64 5.26 -12.35
CA TRP A 79 -5.09 4.66 -11.13
C TRP A 79 -4.50 3.26 -11.38
N ASN A 80 -5.21 2.42 -12.12
CA ASN A 80 -4.74 1.07 -12.46
C ASN A 80 -3.62 1.05 -13.51
N SER A 81 -3.51 2.11 -14.32
CA SER A 81 -2.47 2.26 -15.34
C SER A 81 -1.24 3.02 -14.82
N ALA A 82 -1.31 3.59 -13.61
CA ALA A 82 -0.19 4.26 -13.00
C ALA A 82 0.98 3.27 -12.80
N PRO A 83 2.23 3.70 -13.05
CA PRO A 83 3.38 2.87 -12.76
C PRO A 83 3.41 2.54 -11.26
N ASP A 84 3.92 1.35 -10.93
CA ASP A 84 4.05 0.93 -9.54
C ASP A 84 4.84 1.99 -8.76
N PRO A 85 4.32 2.51 -7.64
CA PRO A 85 5.03 3.49 -6.85
C PRO A 85 6.33 2.88 -6.37
N GLN A 86 7.41 3.58 -6.64
CA GLN A 86 8.73 3.20 -6.14
C GLN A 86 8.96 3.86 -4.80
N GLU A 87 9.41 3.09 -3.85
CA GLU A 87 9.80 3.57 -2.54
C GLU A 87 11.31 3.48 -2.37
N GLN A 88 11.90 4.51 -1.80
CA GLN A 88 13.31 4.55 -1.49
C GLN A 88 13.55 4.03 -0.08
N TYR A 89 14.50 3.14 0.07
CA TYR A 89 14.93 2.60 1.34
C TYR A 89 16.38 3.01 1.60
N VAL A 90 16.64 3.40 2.83
CA VAL A 90 17.99 3.67 3.34
C VAL A 90 18.16 2.91 4.63
N MET A 91 19.19 2.08 4.72
CA MET A 91 19.52 1.26 5.88
C MET A 91 20.90 1.64 6.40
N THR A 92 20.97 1.95 7.67
CA THR A 92 22.20 2.25 8.41
C THR A 92 22.46 1.17 9.44
N GLU A 93 23.47 1.35 10.29
CA GLU A 93 23.74 0.43 11.40
C GLU A 93 22.67 0.46 12.49
N ASP A 94 21.97 1.60 12.67
CA ASP A 94 21.04 1.82 13.77
C ASP A 94 19.56 1.74 13.36
N TYR A 95 19.24 2.05 12.10
CA TYR A 95 17.85 2.15 11.64
C TYR A 95 17.69 1.83 10.17
N VAL A 96 16.44 1.58 9.80
CA VAL A 96 15.99 1.58 8.41
C VAL A 96 14.95 2.67 8.20
N LYS A 97 15.08 3.39 7.11
CA LYS A 97 14.18 4.45 6.65
C LYS A 97 13.53 4.01 5.36
N SER A 98 12.20 4.17 5.26
CA SER A 98 11.43 4.02 4.03
C SER A 98 10.72 5.31 3.65
N GLY A 99 10.52 5.57 2.36
CA GLY A 99 9.82 6.73 1.83
C GLY A 99 10.70 7.91 1.45
N TYR A 100 10.07 8.98 0.97
CA TYR A 100 10.73 10.19 0.48
C TYR A 100 10.52 11.39 1.41
N GLY A 101 11.58 12.14 1.65
CA GLY A 101 11.52 13.45 2.31
C GLY A 101 10.86 13.43 3.68
N LYS A 102 9.84 14.29 3.87
CA LYS A 102 9.12 14.43 5.16
C LYS A 102 8.16 13.28 5.48
N SER A 103 7.77 12.49 4.48
CA SER A 103 6.85 11.35 4.65
C SER A 103 7.60 10.04 4.91
N SER A 104 8.85 10.10 5.37
CA SER A 104 9.64 8.91 5.64
C SER A 104 9.32 8.30 7.01
N ILE A 105 9.26 6.98 7.03
CA ILE A 105 9.10 6.17 8.25
C ILE A 105 10.48 5.68 8.68
N TYR A 106 10.78 5.85 9.96
CA TYR A 106 12.02 5.39 10.57
C TYR A 106 11.73 4.24 11.53
N SER A 107 12.53 3.19 11.46
CA SER A 107 12.48 2.07 12.41
C SER A 107 13.88 1.81 12.94
N GLU A 108 14.07 2.08 14.22
CA GLU A 108 15.32 1.84 14.93
C GLU A 108 15.42 0.35 15.29
N PHE A 109 16.55 -0.27 15.00
CA PHE A 109 16.74 -1.70 15.27
C PHE A 109 16.70 -2.03 16.75
N LYS A 110 17.25 -1.16 17.60
CA LYS A 110 17.26 -1.32 19.07
C LYS A 110 15.86 -1.27 19.70
N LYS A 111 14.87 -0.68 19.02
CA LYS A 111 13.49 -0.56 19.50
C LYS A 111 12.55 -1.58 18.85
N THR A 112 13.08 -2.49 18.05
CA THR A 112 12.29 -3.52 17.39
C THR A 112 11.73 -4.50 18.42
N GLN A 113 10.42 -4.78 18.36
CA GLN A 113 9.73 -5.76 19.20
C GLN A 113 9.44 -7.05 18.46
N GLU A 114 9.17 -6.95 17.16
CA GLU A 114 8.89 -8.11 16.33
C GLU A 114 9.44 -7.88 14.92
N LEU A 115 9.95 -8.94 14.30
CA LEU A 115 10.41 -8.97 12.92
C LEU A 115 9.62 -10.01 12.14
N VAL A 116 8.94 -9.59 11.07
CA VAL A 116 8.24 -10.50 10.16
C VAL A 116 9.03 -10.60 8.86
N ILE A 117 9.44 -11.79 8.50
CA ILE A 117 10.19 -12.05 7.27
C ILE A 117 9.27 -12.76 6.29
N ALA A 118 9.04 -12.13 5.14
CA ALA A 118 8.26 -12.66 4.02
C ALA A 118 9.13 -12.74 2.76
N PRO A 119 8.72 -13.48 1.72
CA PRO A 119 9.52 -13.67 0.51
C PRO A 119 9.87 -12.38 -0.25
N LYS A 120 9.08 -11.32 -0.10
CA LYS A 120 9.23 -10.06 -0.83
C LYS A 120 9.51 -8.84 0.06
N TYR A 121 9.34 -8.96 1.37
CA TYR A 121 9.50 -7.86 2.30
C TYR A 121 9.93 -8.33 3.69
N ILE A 122 10.50 -7.42 4.43
CA ILE A 122 10.78 -7.56 5.86
C ILE A 122 9.98 -6.48 6.58
N GLU A 123 9.20 -6.84 7.60
CA GLU A 123 8.43 -5.89 8.39
C GLU A 123 9.06 -5.76 9.78
N VAL A 124 9.50 -4.54 10.09
CA VAL A 124 10.10 -4.18 11.38
C VAL A 124 9.01 -3.52 12.21
N ILE A 125 8.62 -4.16 13.29
CA ILE A 125 7.55 -3.70 14.18
C ILE A 125 8.18 -3.18 15.47
N GLY A 126 8.02 -1.89 15.70
CA GLY A 126 8.40 -1.18 16.93
C GLY A 126 7.19 -0.90 17.83
N PRO A 127 7.39 -0.20 18.96
CA PRO A 127 6.32 0.06 19.94
C PRO A 127 5.20 0.97 19.40
N HIS A 128 5.49 1.81 18.40
CA HIS A 128 4.53 2.81 17.89
C HIS A 128 4.38 2.80 16.36
N SER A 129 5.17 2.01 15.66
CA SER A 129 5.18 1.97 14.20
C SER A 129 5.55 0.60 13.66
N SER A 130 4.99 0.28 12.50
CA SER A 130 5.41 -0.83 11.66
C SER A 130 5.95 -0.27 10.35
N ASN A 131 7.10 -0.77 9.93
CA ASN A 131 7.74 -0.38 8.69
C ASN A 131 7.96 -1.63 7.82
N ARG A 132 7.30 -1.68 6.69
CA ARG A 132 7.43 -2.77 5.73
C ARG A 132 8.43 -2.38 4.65
N ILE A 133 9.51 -3.13 4.59
CA ILE A 133 10.67 -2.89 3.74
C ILE A 133 10.62 -3.89 2.60
N TYR A 134 10.32 -3.43 1.39
CA TYR A 134 10.40 -4.27 0.20
C TYR A 134 11.85 -4.39 -0.26
N VAL A 135 12.28 -5.62 -0.47
CA VAL A 135 13.67 -5.93 -0.81
C VAL A 135 13.71 -6.72 -2.12
N PRO A 136 14.64 -6.42 -3.03
CA PRO A 136 14.88 -7.27 -4.18
C PRO A 136 15.17 -8.71 -3.74
N VAL A 137 14.61 -9.69 -4.45
CA VAL A 137 14.74 -11.12 -4.07
C VAL A 137 16.22 -11.55 -3.97
N GLU A 138 17.06 -11.01 -4.85
CA GLU A 138 18.51 -11.30 -4.90
C GLU A 138 19.25 -10.80 -3.64
N ASP A 139 18.77 -9.71 -3.01
CA ASP A 139 19.41 -9.08 -1.87
C ASP A 139 18.71 -9.39 -0.53
N MET A 140 17.63 -10.21 -0.57
CA MET A 140 16.81 -10.51 0.61
C MET A 140 17.63 -11.13 1.75
N ASP A 141 18.48 -12.09 1.45
CA ASP A 141 19.31 -12.76 2.45
C ASP A 141 20.33 -11.80 3.08
N PHE A 142 20.88 -10.90 2.28
CA PHE A 142 21.80 -9.87 2.77
C PHE A 142 21.10 -8.92 3.75
N VAL A 143 19.99 -8.32 3.34
CA VAL A 143 19.23 -7.36 4.16
C VAL A 143 18.69 -8.03 5.43
N ARG A 144 18.15 -9.24 5.30
CA ARG A 144 17.69 -10.02 6.45
C ARG A 144 18.80 -10.24 7.48
N ASN A 145 19.94 -10.75 7.04
CA ASN A 145 21.06 -11.05 7.94
C ASN A 145 21.64 -9.78 8.56
N PHE A 146 21.62 -8.66 7.82
CA PHE A 146 22.05 -7.38 8.32
C PHE A 146 21.14 -6.89 9.46
N ILE A 147 19.82 -6.96 9.30
CA ILE A 147 18.84 -6.55 10.31
C ILE A 147 18.90 -7.49 11.54
N VAL A 148 18.88 -8.81 11.31
CA VAL A 148 18.88 -9.80 12.40
C VAL A 148 20.09 -9.65 13.33
N LYS A 149 21.24 -9.28 12.80
CA LYS A 149 22.47 -9.05 13.61
C LYS A 149 22.41 -7.79 14.50
N ARG A 150 21.45 -6.89 14.26
CA ARG A 150 21.37 -5.56 14.90
C ARG A 150 20.16 -5.37 15.81
N ILE A 151 19.19 -6.25 15.69
CA ILE A 151 18.01 -6.27 16.58
C ILE A 151 18.40 -6.98 17.90
N PRO A 152 17.74 -6.67 19.04
CA PRO A 152 17.94 -7.39 20.28
C PRO A 152 17.63 -8.88 20.16
N ASP A 153 18.32 -9.74 20.90
CA ASP A 153 18.15 -11.20 20.87
C ASP A 153 16.74 -11.64 21.31
N GLU A 154 16.05 -10.80 22.07
CA GLU A 154 14.70 -11.05 22.60
C GLU A 154 13.59 -10.82 21.56
N VAL A 155 13.92 -10.27 20.38
CA VAL A 155 12.95 -9.92 19.33
C VAL A 155 12.34 -11.20 18.76
N LYS A 156 11.01 -11.23 18.72
CA LYS A 156 10.26 -12.33 18.12
C LYS A 156 10.40 -12.28 16.59
N ILE A 157 11.00 -13.31 16.01
CA ILE A 157 11.10 -13.45 14.57
C ILE A 157 10.01 -14.38 14.05
N ARG A 158 9.17 -13.90 13.13
CA ARG A 158 8.15 -14.70 12.43
C ARG A 158 8.47 -14.81 10.94
N TYR A 159 8.26 -16.00 10.41
CA TYR A 159 8.38 -16.26 8.97
C TYR A 159 6.97 -16.37 8.36
N ASN A 160 6.66 -15.46 7.45
CA ASN A 160 5.42 -15.51 6.68
C ASN A 160 5.71 -16.19 5.34
N LYS A 161 5.17 -17.40 5.14
CA LYS A 161 5.42 -18.20 3.93
C LYS A 161 4.74 -17.64 2.67
N GLY A 162 4.05 -16.49 2.76
CA GLY A 162 3.34 -15.91 1.60
C GLY A 162 2.26 -16.89 1.10
N SER A 163 1.04 -16.51 1.16
CA SER A 163 -0.07 -17.20 0.46
C SER A 163 -0.20 -16.65 -0.95
#